data_cf6087ad4690d5daacd8bb08cc1365ee
#
_entry.id   cf6087ad4690d5daacd8bb08cc1365ee
#
_cell.length_a   1.000
_cell.length_b   1.000
_cell.length_c   1.000
_cell.angle_alpha   90.00
_cell.angle_beta   90.00
_cell.angle_gamma   90.00
#
_symmetry.space_group_name_H-M   'P 1'
#
loop_
_entity.id
_entity.type
_entity.pdbx_description
1 polymer ?
#
loop_
_entity_poly.entity_id
_entity_poly.type
_entity_poly.pdbx_seq_one_letter_code
_entity_poly.pdbx_strand_id
1 'polypeptide(L)'
;MMKTLTISAACLINDQGQILLVRKRGTSKFMQPGGKPEHGETPIETVMREVFEELGVKFDVKDLEPYGEWNGPAANEEDTSIQAYLFAARFNGSPEPLAELEELLWIDPRDALLRDDIAPLLKEHVLPALLANTHDLGA
;
A
#
# COMPACT_ATOMS: atom_id res chain seq x y z
N MET A 1 -5.90 3.85 -25.81
CA MET A 1 -4.52 3.58 -25.40
C MET A 1 -4.42 3.48 -23.88
N MET A 2 -3.78 2.46 -23.40
CA MET A 2 -3.64 2.28 -21.95
C MET A 2 -2.61 3.25 -21.38
N LYS A 3 -2.97 3.90 -20.30
CA LYS A 3 -2.11 4.82 -19.57
C LYS A 3 -1.35 4.04 -18.50
N THR A 4 -0.10 4.41 -18.24
CA THR A 4 0.69 3.79 -17.16
C THR A 4 1.00 4.82 -16.10
N LEU A 5 0.70 4.48 -14.84
CA LEU A 5 1.03 5.30 -13.68
C LEU A 5 2.12 4.61 -12.87
N THR A 6 3.10 5.41 -12.44
CA THR A 6 4.11 4.93 -11.50
C THR A 6 3.69 5.32 -10.10
N ILE A 7 3.73 4.36 -9.17
CA ILE A 7 3.43 4.64 -7.76
C ILE A 7 4.45 3.95 -6.85
N SER A 8 4.53 4.42 -5.63
CA SER A 8 5.23 3.72 -4.55
C SER A 8 4.22 3.48 -3.44
N ALA A 9 4.22 2.29 -2.88
CA ALA A 9 3.23 1.89 -1.88
C ALA A 9 3.88 1.17 -0.71
N ALA A 10 3.27 1.29 0.46
CA ALA A 10 3.79 0.72 1.69
C ALA A 10 2.93 -0.44 2.18
N CYS A 11 3.60 -1.52 2.56
CA CYS A 11 3.00 -2.65 3.24
C CYS A 11 3.29 -2.47 4.73
N LEU A 12 2.33 -1.91 5.47
CA LEU A 12 2.48 -1.65 6.90
C LEU A 12 1.85 -2.77 7.70
N ILE A 13 2.65 -3.47 8.50
CA ILE A 13 2.23 -4.65 9.24
C ILE A 13 2.39 -4.40 10.74
N ASN A 14 1.35 -4.68 11.52
CA ASN A 14 1.42 -4.54 12.97
C ASN A 14 1.84 -5.86 13.65
N ASP A 15 1.96 -5.83 14.97
CA ASP A 15 2.42 -6.99 15.73
C ASP A 15 1.41 -8.14 15.75
N GLN A 16 0.16 -7.89 15.38
CA GLN A 16 -0.86 -8.92 15.24
C GLN A 16 -0.86 -9.56 13.84
N GLY A 17 0.07 -9.15 12.98
CA GLY A 17 0.13 -9.67 11.61
C GLY A 17 -0.92 -9.09 10.69
N GLN A 18 -1.55 -7.98 11.07
CA GLN A 18 -2.52 -7.30 10.21
C GLN A 18 -1.84 -6.30 9.30
N ILE A 19 -2.38 -6.11 8.11
CA ILE A 19 -1.92 -5.11 7.16
C ILE A 19 -2.86 -3.90 7.20
N LEU A 20 -2.31 -2.70 7.05
CA LEU A 20 -3.10 -1.48 7.01
C LEU A 20 -3.50 -1.17 5.56
N LEU A 21 -4.80 -1.10 5.32
CA LEU A 21 -5.37 -0.74 4.03
C LEU A 21 -6.06 0.60 4.13
N VAL A 22 -6.12 1.31 3.01
CA VAL A 22 -6.72 2.64 2.93
C VAL A 22 -7.68 2.71 1.75
N ARG A 23 -8.68 3.58 1.86
CA ARG A 23 -9.61 3.85 0.75
C ARG A 23 -9.77 5.36 0.60
N LYS A 24 -9.61 5.83 -0.62
CA LYS A 24 -9.80 7.25 -0.95
C LYS A 24 -11.27 7.60 -1.08
N ARG A 25 -11.62 8.84 -0.76
CA ARG A 25 -12.97 9.33 -0.97
C ARG A 25 -13.39 9.15 -2.42
N GLY A 26 -14.62 8.71 -2.62
CA GLY A 26 -15.17 8.52 -3.96
C GLY A 26 -14.72 7.25 -4.67
N THR A 27 -13.95 6.39 -4.01
CA THR A 27 -13.52 5.11 -4.59
C THR A 27 -14.12 3.95 -3.81
N SER A 28 -14.15 2.78 -4.45
CA SER A 28 -14.77 1.58 -3.85
C SER A 28 -13.75 0.55 -3.37
N LYS A 29 -12.47 0.69 -3.73
CA LYS A 29 -11.48 -0.35 -3.42
C LYS A 29 -10.45 0.11 -2.41
N PHE A 30 -10.12 -0.78 -1.48
CA PHE A 30 -9.02 -0.60 -0.56
C PHE A 30 -7.70 -0.85 -1.24
N MET A 31 -6.70 -0.05 -0.89
CA MET A 31 -5.36 -0.08 -1.44
C MET A 31 -4.35 0.05 -0.31
N GLN A 32 -3.07 -0.02 -0.65
CA GLN A 32 -2.01 0.31 0.29
C GLN A 32 -1.82 1.83 0.33
N PRO A 33 -1.33 2.37 1.47
CA PRO A 33 -0.91 3.77 1.49
C PRO A 33 0.23 3.99 0.51
N GLY A 34 0.22 5.14 -0.16
CA GLY A 34 1.23 5.47 -1.15
C GLY A 34 0.70 6.44 -2.19
N GLY A 35 1.48 6.64 -3.23
CA GLY A 35 1.07 7.54 -4.30
C GLY A 35 2.12 7.73 -5.37
N LYS A 36 1.96 8.79 -6.15
CA LYS A 36 2.79 9.10 -7.31
C LYS A 36 4.01 9.91 -6.90
N PRO A 37 5.16 9.70 -7.57
CA PRO A 37 6.34 10.50 -7.29
C PRO A 37 6.15 11.94 -7.73
N GLU A 38 6.75 12.86 -6.98
CA GLU A 38 6.94 14.22 -7.42
C GLU A 38 8.24 14.30 -8.19
N HIS A 39 8.42 15.40 -8.94
CA HIS A 39 9.59 15.56 -9.77
C HIS A 39 10.89 15.38 -8.96
N GLY A 40 11.74 14.47 -9.41
CA GLY A 40 13.02 14.22 -8.76
C GLY A 40 12.98 13.27 -7.57
N GLU A 41 11.81 12.79 -7.17
CA GLU A 41 11.72 11.85 -6.05
C GLU A 41 12.11 10.43 -6.46
N THR A 42 12.87 9.77 -5.59
CA THR A 42 13.07 8.33 -5.70
C THR A 42 11.84 7.60 -5.16
N PRO A 43 11.66 6.32 -5.49
CA PRO A 43 10.52 5.57 -4.97
C PRO A 43 10.39 5.59 -3.44
N ILE A 44 11.50 5.45 -2.70
CA ILE A 44 11.43 5.45 -1.25
C ILE A 44 11.06 6.83 -0.69
N GLU A 45 11.54 7.89 -1.33
CA GLU A 45 11.16 9.24 -0.95
C GLU A 45 9.67 9.49 -1.16
N THR A 46 9.14 8.96 -2.26
CA THR A 46 7.71 9.07 -2.58
C THR A 46 6.87 8.40 -1.50
N VAL A 47 7.20 7.15 -1.13
CA VAL A 47 6.38 6.44 -0.16
C VAL A 47 6.47 7.09 1.22
N MET A 48 7.64 7.58 1.61
CA MET A 48 7.79 8.29 2.89
C MET A 48 6.92 9.54 2.94
N ARG A 49 6.92 10.33 1.88
CA ARG A 49 6.10 11.55 1.80
C ARG A 49 4.62 11.23 1.80
N GLU A 50 4.19 10.28 0.96
CA GLU A 50 2.77 9.93 0.84
C GLU A 50 2.22 9.36 2.15
N VAL A 51 2.97 8.48 2.81
CA VAL A 51 2.53 7.92 4.09
C VAL A 51 2.37 9.03 5.14
N PHE A 52 3.29 9.98 5.15
CA PHE A 52 3.18 11.11 6.07
C PHE A 52 1.94 11.95 5.77
N GLU A 53 1.69 12.25 4.49
CA GLU A 53 0.51 13.05 4.10
C GLU A 53 -0.80 12.34 4.40
N GLU A 54 -0.85 11.03 4.18
CA GLU A 54 -2.09 10.26 4.29
C GLU A 54 -2.39 9.81 5.72
N LEU A 55 -1.37 9.51 6.51
CA LEU A 55 -1.53 8.90 7.82
C LEU A 55 -0.91 9.71 8.96
N GLY A 56 -0.12 10.73 8.65
CA GLY A 56 0.61 11.48 9.66
C GLY A 56 1.77 10.72 10.29
N VAL A 57 2.19 9.61 9.68
CA VAL A 57 3.24 8.75 10.20
C VAL A 57 4.54 9.03 9.46
N LYS A 58 5.60 9.33 10.21
CA LYS A 58 6.89 9.65 9.63
C LYS A 58 7.84 8.46 9.77
N PHE A 59 8.26 7.91 8.63
CA PHE A 59 9.27 6.85 8.59
C PHE A 59 10.61 7.43 8.14
N ASP A 60 11.70 6.80 8.59
CA ASP A 60 13.03 7.04 8.04
C ASP A 60 13.32 5.99 6.97
N VAL A 61 14.31 6.25 6.13
CA VAL A 61 14.74 5.31 5.08
C VAL A 61 15.04 3.92 5.67
N LYS A 62 15.67 3.88 6.84
CA LYS A 62 16.05 2.63 7.49
C LYS A 62 14.86 1.78 7.96
N ASP A 63 13.69 2.40 8.08
CA ASP A 63 12.48 1.70 8.55
C ASP A 63 11.76 0.96 7.44
N LEU A 64 12.11 1.26 6.19
CA LEU A 64 11.43 0.75 5.02
C LEU A 64 12.32 -0.23 4.26
N GLU A 65 11.82 -1.43 4.01
CA GLU A 65 12.53 -2.43 3.23
C GLU A 65 11.91 -2.57 1.85
N PRO A 66 12.72 -2.58 0.77
CA PRO A 66 12.17 -2.88 -0.56
C PRO A 66 11.46 -4.24 -0.56
N TYR A 67 10.28 -4.27 -1.12
CA TYR A 67 9.44 -5.48 -1.16
C TYR A 67 9.06 -5.86 -2.59
N GLY A 68 9.84 -5.45 -3.57
CA GLY A 68 9.65 -5.81 -4.97
C GLY A 68 8.89 -4.78 -5.78
N GLU A 69 8.54 -5.18 -6.99
CA GLU A 69 7.82 -4.37 -7.95
C GLU A 69 6.66 -5.16 -8.52
N TRP A 70 5.66 -4.46 -9.04
CA TRP A 70 4.49 -5.08 -9.64
C TRP A 70 3.97 -4.24 -10.79
N ASN A 71 3.51 -4.90 -11.84
CA ASN A 71 2.83 -4.29 -12.98
C ASN A 71 1.46 -4.91 -13.13
N GLY A 72 0.43 -4.08 -13.29
CA GLY A 72 -0.90 -4.61 -13.46
C GLY A 72 -1.95 -3.51 -13.57
N PRO A 73 -3.24 -3.87 -13.56
CA PRO A 73 -4.30 -2.89 -13.72
C PRO A 73 -4.45 -1.99 -12.49
N ALA A 74 -4.85 -0.76 -12.73
CA ALA A 74 -5.15 0.18 -11.66
C ALA A 74 -6.46 -0.20 -10.97
N ALA A 75 -6.55 0.10 -9.65
CA ALA A 75 -7.69 -0.28 -8.83
C ALA A 75 -8.98 0.43 -9.23
N ASN A 76 -8.89 1.74 -9.43
CA ASN A 76 -10.07 2.59 -9.56
C ASN A 76 -10.07 3.42 -10.85
N GLU A 77 -9.26 3.06 -11.83
CA GLU A 77 -9.15 3.80 -13.09
C GLU A 77 -9.16 2.83 -14.27
N GLU A 78 -10.05 3.08 -15.24
CA GLU A 78 -10.14 2.24 -16.43
C GLU A 78 -8.98 2.54 -17.39
N ASP A 79 -8.65 1.55 -18.22
CA ASP A 79 -7.58 1.65 -19.22
C ASP A 79 -6.26 2.18 -18.65
N THR A 80 -6.00 1.86 -17.39
CA THR A 80 -4.81 2.33 -16.70
C THR A 80 -4.09 1.14 -16.09
N SER A 81 -2.77 1.08 -16.30
CA SER A 81 -1.92 0.12 -15.63
C SER A 81 -1.01 0.83 -14.62
N ILE A 82 -0.49 0.06 -13.69
CA ILE A 82 0.39 0.58 -12.64
C ILE A 82 1.74 -0.11 -12.72
N GLN A 83 2.80 0.69 -12.55
CA GLN A 83 4.13 0.23 -12.19
C GLN A 83 4.31 0.60 -10.73
N ALA A 84 4.32 -0.39 -9.84
CA ALA A 84 4.40 -0.15 -8.39
C ALA A 84 5.76 -0.56 -7.84
N TYR A 85 6.33 0.31 -7.01
CA TYR A 85 7.50 0.03 -6.19
C TYR A 85 7.01 -0.18 -4.77
N LEU A 86 7.32 -1.34 -4.20
CA LEU A 86 6.74 -1.76 -2.92
C LEU A 86 7.77 -1.72 -1.80
N PHE A 87 7.33 -1.27 -0.64
CA PHE A 87 8.16 -1.20 0.57
C PHE A 87 7.37 -1.76 1.74
N ALA A 88 8.07 -2.38 2.67
CA ALA A 88 7.44 -2.95 3.86
C ALA A 88 8.03 -2.32 5.11
N ALA A 89 7.18 -2.16 6.13
CA ALA A 89 7.60 -1.65 7.43
C ALA A 89 6.68 -2.18 8.51
N ARG A 90 7.22 -2.31 9.70
CA ARG A 90 6.40 -2.61 10.88
C ARG A 90 5.86 -1.30 11.42
N PHE A 91 4.58 -1.30 11.77
CA PHE A 91 3.94 -0.13 12.32
C PHE A 91 2.80 -0.55 13.25
N ASN A 92 2.84 -0.06 14.48
CA ASN A 92 1.77 -0.28 15.44
C ASN A 92 1.18 1.07 15.80
N GLY A 93 -0.11 1.21 15.63
CA GLY A 93 -0.76 2.47 15.93
C GLY A 93 -2.14 2.55 15.32
N SER A 94 -2.80 3.64 15.59
CA SER A 94 -4.15 3.91 15.09
C SER A 94 -4.14 5.27 14.42
N PRO A 95 -3.56 5.39 13.22
CA PRO A 95 -3.55 6.68 12.53
C PRO A 95 -4.94 7.07 12.09
N GLU A 96 -5.13 8.35 11.81
CA GLU A 96 -6.38 8.85 11.26
C GLU A 96 -6.23 9.03 9.75
N PRO A 97 -7.32 8.86 8.98
CA PRO A 97 -7.27 9.14 7.55
C PRO A 97 -7.14 10.63 7.32
N LEU A 98 -6.09 11.03 6.59
CA LEU A 98 -5.81 12.43 6.25
C LEU A 98 -5.85 12.60 4.75
N ALA A 99 -5.71 13.85 4.28
CA ALA A 99 -5.71 14.19 2.86
C ALA A 99 -6.98 13.64 2.18
N GLU A 100 -6.82 12.82 1.14
CA GLU A 100 -7.96 12.32 0.38
C GLU A 100 -8.49 10.97 0.87
N LEU A 101 -7.99 10.47 2.02
CA LEU A 101 -8.44 9.19 2.55
C LEU A 101 -9.79 9.32 3.28
N GLU A 102 -10.66 8.36 3.03
CA GLU A 102 -11.97 8.26 3.67
C GLU A 102 -11.94 7.29 4.84
N GLU A 103 -11.27 6.16 4.68
CA GLU A 103 -11.26 5.12 5.69
C GLU A 103 -9.94 4.35 5.74
N LEU A 104 -9.64 3.82 6.93
CA LEU A 104 -8.51 2.95 7.18
C LEU A 104 -9.03 1.63 7.73
N LEU A 105 -8.30 0.55 7.44
CA LEU A 105 -8.69 -0.79 7.87
C LEU A 105 -7.44 -1.62 8.20
N TRP A 106 -7.31 -2.02 9.47
CA TRP A 106 -6.38 -3.06 9.86
C TRP A 106 -7.05 -4.40 9.65
N ILE A 107 -6.45 -5.30 8.87
CA ILE A 107 -7.08 -6.57 8.54
C ILE A 107 -6.03 -7.67 8.39
N ASP A 108 -6.39 -8.89 8.80
CA ASP A 108 -5.57 -10.07 8.55
C ASP A 108 -5.51 -10.30 7.03
N PRO A 109 -4.31 -10.54 6.47
CA PRO A 109 -4.19 -10.78 5.01
C PRO A 109 -5.10 -11.88 4.48
N ARG A 110 -5.36 -12.92 5.27
CA ARG A 110 -6.25 -14.01 4.84
C ARG A 110 -7.69 -13.53 4.68
N ASP A 111 -8.14 -12.69 5.60
CA ASP A 111 -9.49 -12.13 5.52
C ASP A 111 -9.60 -11.13 4.37
N ALA A 112 -8.55 -10.37 4.12
CA ALA A 112 -8.53 -9.43 3.00
C ALA A 112 -8.68 -10.14 1.66
N LEU A 113 -8.08 -11.31 1.48
CA LEU A 113 -8.22 -12.08 0.25
C LEU A 113 -9.65 -12.50 -0.05
N LEU A 114 -10.49 -12.60 0.98
CA LEU A 114 -11.89 -13.01 0.81
C LEU A 114 -12.82 -11.85 0.42
N ARG A 115 -12.31 -10.62 0.46
CA ARG A 115 -13.11 -9.43 0.14
C ARG A 115 -13.11 -9.19 -1.36
N ASP A 116 -14.17 -8.54 -1.85
CA ASP A 116 -14.30 -8.16 -3.26
C ASP A 116 -13.98 -6.68 -3.52
N ASP A 117 -13.62 -5.95 -2.47
CA ASP A 117 -13.29 -4.52 -2.55
C ASP A 117 -11.80 -4.26 -2.35
N ILE A 118 -10.95 -5.16 -2.82
CA ILE A 118 -9.50 -5.07 -2.66
C ILE A 118 -8.85 -4.82 -4.02
N ALA A 119 -7.92 -3.88 -4.07
CA ALA A 119 -7.21 -3.51 -5.29
C ALA A 119 -6.41 -4.69 -5.87
N PRO A 120 -6.28 -4.74 -7.21
CA PRO A 120 -5.56 -5.86 -7.86
C PRO A 120 -4.14 -6.07 -7.34
N LEU A 121 -3.37 -5.02 -7.11
CA LEU A 121 -2.02 -5.13 -6.57
C LEU A 121 -2.00 -5.94 -5.27
N LEU A 122 -2.92 -5.63 -4.36
CA LEU A 122 -3.02 -6.33 -3.10
C LEU A 122 -3.44 -7.78 -3.30
N LYS A 123 -4.51 -7.98 -4.05
CA LYS A 123 -5.13 -9.30 -4.18
C LYS A 123 -4.26 -10.28 -4.95
N GLU A 124 -3.59 -9.80 -5.99
CA GLU A 124 -2.82 -10.66 -6.90
C GLU A 124 -1.37 -10.84 -6.49
N HIS A 125 -0.81 -9.87 -5.75
CA HIS A 125 0.62 -9.91 -5.46
C HIS A 125 0.95 -9.78 -3.97
N VAL A 126 0.54 -8.69 -3.34
CA VAL A 126 0.99 -8.39 -1.97
C VAL A 126 0.46 -9.39 -0.96
N LEU A 127 -0.84 -9.63 -0.96
CA LEU A 127 -1.44 -10.55 0.02
C LEU A 127 -0.94 -11.98 -0.14
N PRO A 128 -0.86 -12.54 -1.37
CA PRO A 128 -0.26 -13.87 -1.53
C PRO A 128 1.19 -13.92 -1.07
N ALA A 129 1.98 -12.88 -1.34
CA ALA A 129 3.39 -12.85 -0.92
C ALA A 129 3.51 -12.80 0.60
N LEU A 130 2.67 -12.03 1.27
CA LEU A 130 2.66 -11.96 2.72
C LEU A 130 2.33 -13.31 3.35
N LEU A 131 1.35 -14.01 2.80
CA LEU A 131 0.93 -15.30 3.32
C LEU A 131 1.98 -16.38 3.09
N ALA A 132 2.76 -16.27 2.01
CA ALA A 132 3.85 -17.20 1.72
C ALA A 132 5.08 -16.94 2.59
N ASN A 133 5.30 -15.68 3.02
CA ASN A 133 6.52 -15.25 3.71
C ASN A 133 6.22 -14.58 5.05
N THR A 134 5.21 -15.03 5.76
CA THR A 134 4.78 -14.41 7.03
C THR A 134 5.90 -14.36 8.07
N HIS A 135 6.79 -15.35 8.09
CA HIS A 135 7.89 -15.38 9.04
C HIS A 135 8.92 -14.26 8.78
N ASP A 136 9.00 -13.74 7.58
CA ASP A 136 9.95 -12.68 7.23
C ASP A 136 9.48 -11.30 7.68
N LEU A 137 8.18 -11.12 7.81
CA LEU A 137 7.59 -9.83 8.17
C LEU A 137 6.87 -9.86 9.52
N GLY A 138 6.24 -10.97 9.84
CA GLY A 138 5.36 -11.04 10.99
C GLY A 138 5.96 -11.62 12.25
N ALA A 139 7.05 -12.26 12.13
CA ALA A 139 7.66 -12.92 13.27
C ALA A 139 8.37 -11.94 14.18
#